data_e9156394186299854abbea9732002999
#
_entry.id   e9156394186299854abbea9732002999
#
_cell.length_a   1.000
_cell.length_b   1.000
_cell.length_c   1.000
_cell.angle_alpha   90.00
_cell.angle_beta   90.00
_cell.angle_gamma   90.00
#
_symmetry.space_group_name_H-M   'P 1'
#
loop_
_entity.id
_entity.type
_entity.pdbx_description
1 polymer ?
#
loop_
_entity_poly.entity_id
_entity_poly.type
_entity_poly.pdbx_seq_one_letter_code
_entity_poly.pdbx_strand_id
1 'polypeptide(L)'
;MQKRLASEQKNVLNARSRITRSGQPIMNTLFQPYRLNDTLTLANRFMMAPLTRCMAGPGLVPTEQMAAYYGRRADIGLIVSEAVIIRPDAQGYPNTPGLFTQAQIDGWKKVTSAVHAKGGKIFAQLWHVGRLSHPFFHQAEVLAPSAVAHEGTVPRMRELTYQVPRALTEAEIAQLVQDYATAGANAIEAGFDGVEIHGANGYLIDQFLHHSTNLRSDNYGGCPENMSRFALEVVDAISARIGGDRVGIRLSPGAYVHLAGSPEDRAVFDYLLGKLNDRPLAYIHLGIFDDNLTFDYLGGRASDYLRAHYKGNLVGVGNYDAERAAAAIEANRFDLVAIGRPLIANPDYLTKVKKGEALVPYADTMLAELV
;
A
#
# COMPACT_ATOMS: atom_id res chain seq x y z
N MET A 1 19.29 33.70 -19.48
CA MET A 1 19.64 32.85 -18.33
C MET A 1 19.28 33.52 -17.01
N GLN A 2 19.68 34.76 -16.72
CA GLN A 2 19.35 35.46 -15.46
C GLN A 2 17.86 35.70 -15.18
N LYS A 3 17.01 35.93 -16.21
CA LYS A 3 15.55 36.09 -16.02
C LYS A 3 14.83 34.81 -15.62
N ARG A 4 15.36 33.63 -15.98
CA ARG A 4 14.79 32.30 -15.62
C ARG A 4 15.10 31.96 -14.16
N LEU A 5 16.33 32.22 -13.70
CA LEU A 5 16.73 32.09 -12.29
C LEU A 5 15.95 33.01 -11.34
N ALA A 6 15.68 34.25 -11.78
CA ALA A 6 14.86 35.18 -11.00
C ALA A 6 13.39 34.79 -10.90
N SER A 7 12.84 34.11 -11.94
CA SER A 7 11.45 33.56 -11.90
C SER A 7 11.35 32.32 -11.01
N GLU A 8 12.36 31.47 -11.01
CA GLU A 8 12.42 30.30 -10.13
C GLU A 8 12.61 30.70 -8.66
N GLN A 9 13.45 31.70 -8.37
CA GLN A 9 13.57 32.24 -7.02
C GLN A 9 12.31 32.97 -6.52
N LYS A 10 11.56 33.66 -7.41
CA LYS A 10 10.27 34.25 -7.06
C LYS A 10 9.20 33.20 -6.81
N ASN A 11 9.20 32.07 -7.55
CA ASN A 11 8.28 30.97 -7.31
C ASN A 11 8.57 30.24 -5.98
N VAL A 12 9.83 30.08 -5.60
CA VAL A 12 10.23 29.50 -4.30
C VAL A 12 9.88 30.45 -3.14
N LEU A 13 10.02 31.78 -3.31
CA LEU A 13 9.62 32.77 -2.31
C LEU A 13 8.08 32.88 -2.18
N ASN A 14 7.32 32.75 -3.28
CA ASN A 14 5.86 32.76 -3.24
C ASN A 14 5.27 31.48 -2.66
N ALA A 15 5.95 30.32 -2.78
CA ALA A 15 5.52 29.07 -2.14
C ALA A 15 5.60 29.13 -0.61
N ARG A 16 6.57 29.91 -0.06
CA ARG A 16 6.72 30.12 1.39
C ARG A 16 5.63 31.01 2.03
N SER A 17 4.82 31.69 1.24
CA SER A 17 3.81 32.67 1.71
C SER A 17 2.37 32.13 1.72
N ARG A 18 2.12 30.88 1.32
CA ARG A 18 0.79 30.28 1.44
C ARG A 18 0.53 29.90 2.90
N ILE A 19 -0.54 30.46 3.44
CA ILE A 19 -0.94 30.31 4.85
C ILE A 19 -2.19 29.40 4.89
N THR A 20 -2.28 28.51 5.88
CA THR A 20 -3.46 27.71 6.18
C THR A 20 -4.63 28.59 6.64
N ARG A 21 -5.86 28.02 6.71
CA ARG A 21 -7.02 28.68 7.34
C ARG A 21 -6.75 29.06 8.81
N SER A 22 -5.80 28.41 9.49
CA SER A 22 -5.35 28.70 10.85
C SER A 22 -4.20 29.71 10.93
N GLY A 23 -3.75 30.28 9.82
CA GLY A 23 -2.68 31.27 9.78
C GLY A 23 -1.25 30.70 9.79
N GLN A 24 -1.08 29.38 9.67
CA GLN A 24 0.24 28.73 9.61
C GLN A 24 0.71 28.48 8.16
N PRO A 25 2.02 28.38 7.89
CA PRO A 25 2.52 27.99 6.58
C PRO A 25 1.97 26.61 6.19
N ILE A 26 1.44 26.46 4.98
CA ILE A 26 0.80 25.23 4.47
C ILE A 26 1.69 23.99 4.66
N MET A 27 2.99 24.10 4.40
CA MET A 27 3.96 23.01 4.62
C MET A 27 4.01 22.51 6.07
N ASN A 28 3.65 23.36 7.06
CA ASN A 28 3.72 22.96 8.46
C ASN A 28 2.69 21.89 8.83
N THR A 29 1.57 21.80 8.13
CA THR A 29 0.53 20.79 8.35
C THR A 29 1.08 19.36 8.21
N LEU A 30 2.00 19.11 7.27
CA LEU A 30 2.60 17.79 7.07
C LEU A 30 3.45 17.32 8.25
N PHE A 31 4.07 18.25 8.98
CA PHE A 31 4.97 17.96 10.10
C PHE A 31 4.26 17.97 11.46
N GLN A 32 2.96 18.21 11.50
CA GLN A 32 2.19 18.12 12.75
C GLN A 32 1.87 16.65 13.08
N PRO A 33 1.90 16.28 14.37
CA PRO A 33 1.41 14.98 14.81
C PRO A 33 -0.02 14.74 14.31
N TYR A 34 -0.31 13.49 13.96
CA TYR A 34 -1.62 13.06 13.51
C TYR A 34 -2.13 11.88 14.32
N ARG A 35 -3.28 12.05 14.97
CA ARG A 35 -3.95 10.96 15.69
C ARG A 35 -4.66 10.07 14.68
N LEU A 36 -4.06 8.91 14.39
CA LEU A 36 -4.61 7.94 13.46
C LEU A 36 -5.85 7.24 14.04
N ASN A 37 -5.76 6.86 15.32
CA ASN A 37 -6.83 6.26 16.10
C ASN A 37 -6.62 6.55 17.61
N ASP A 38 -7.39 5.89 18.48
CA ASP A 38 -7.31 6.13 19.92
C ASP A 38 -6.00 5.64 20.55
N THR A 39 -5.32 4.71 19.94
CA THR A 39 -4.10 4.07 20.46
C THR A 39 -2.83 4.51 19.74
N LEU A 40 -2.95 5.10 18.54
CA LEU A 40 -1.81 5.42 17.68
C LEU A 40 -1.81 6.87 17.20
N THR A 41 -0.81 7.62 17.65
CA THR A 41 -0.49 8.96 17.15
C THR A 41 0.81 8.91 16.34
N LEU A 42 0.77 9.41 15.12
CA LEU A 42 1.90 9.52 14.21
C LEU A 42 2.64 10.84 14.44
N ALA A 43 3.97 10.82 14.34
CA ALA A 43 4.79 12.01 14.54
C ALA A 43 4.60 13.11 13.47
N ASN A 44 4.12 12.72 12.30
CA ASN A 44 3.84 13.60 11.16
C ASN A 44 2.86 12.91 10.20
N ARG A 45 2.43 13.61 9.13
CA ARG A 45 1.45 13.09 8.15
C ARG A 45 2.08 12.40 6.94
N PHE A 46 3.38 12.16 6.96
CA PHE A 46 4.03 11.37 5.92
C PHE A 46 3.94 9.88 6.23
N MET A 47 3.74 9.10 5.20
CA MET A 47 3.75 7.65 5.24
C MET A 47 4.76 7.13 4.20
N MET A 48 5.53 6.11 4.55
CA MET A 48 6.32 5.39 3.57
C MET A 48 5.40 4.43 2.81
N ALA A 49 5.25 4.65 1.50
CA ALA A 49 4.52 3.73 0.64
C ALA A 49 5.18 2.34 0.62
N PRO A 50 4.40 1.25 0.54
CA PRO A 50 4.96 -0.10 0.41
C PRO A 50 5.71 -0.24 -0.91
N LEU A 51 6.98 -0.65 -0.83
CA LEU A 51 7.89 -0.77 -1.97
C LEU A 51 8.58 -2.11 -1.93
N THR A 52 8.24 -3.03 -2.84
CA THR A 52 8.86 -4.36 -2.95
C THR A 52 10.32 -4.23 -3.30
N ARG A 53 11.22 -4.63 -2.38
CA ARG A 53 12.67 -4.54 -2.54
C ARG A 53 13.30 -5.86 -2.99
N CYS A 54 12.67 -7.01 -2.67
CA CYS A 54 13.16 -8.35 -3.02
C CYS A 54 14.52 -8.69 -2.39
N MET A 55 14.72 -8.36 -1.12
CA MET A 55 16.00 -8.48 -0.41
C MET A 55 15.94 -9.41 0.81
N ALA A 56 14.89 -10.25 0.92
CA ALA A 56 14.84 -11.29 1.93
C ALA A 56 15.91 -12.35 1.68
N GLY A 57 16.41 -12.94 2.76
CA GLY A 57 17.40 -14.03 2.75
C GLY A 57 16.77 -15.40 2.45
N PRO A 58 17.56 -16.46 2.58
CA PRO A 58 17.08 -17.83 2.42
C PRO A 58 15.85 -18.11 3.29
N GLY A 59 14.88 -18.86 2.75
CA GLY A 59 13.60 -19.10 3.40
C GLY A 59 12.70 -17.87 3.47
N LEU A 60 12.97 -16.83 2.65
CA LEU A 60 12.24 -15.56 2.60
C LEU A 60 12.23 -14.83 3.97
N VAL A 61 13.30 -15.00 4.73
CA VAL A 61 13.50 -14.41 6.08
C VAL A 61 14.03 -12.98 5.93
N PRO A 62 13.44 -11.99 6.63
CA PRO A 62 13.97 -10.63 6.68
C PRO A 62 15.40 -10.57 7.22
N THR A 63 16.23 -9.73 6.59
CA THR A 63 17.67 -9.62 6.87
C THR A 63 18.01 -8.43 7.78
N GLU A 64 19.21 -8.43 8.36
CA GLU A 64 19.76 -7.29 9.11
C GLU A 64 19.84 -6.02 8.22
N GLN A 65 20.08 -6.20 6.92
CA GLN A 65 20.09 -5.09 5.97
C GLN A 65 18.70 -4.46 5.83
N MET A 66 17.63 -5.29 5.84
CA MET A 66 16.25 -4.77 5.88
C MET A 66 15.97 -4.03 7.19
N ALA A 67 16.45 -4.54 8.34
CA ALA A 67 16.30 -3.83 9.61
C ALA A 67 16.99 -2.46 9.59
N ALA A 68 18.19 -2.37 9.05
CA ALA A 68 18.90 -1.11 8.90
C ALA A 68 18.18 -0.16 7.93
N TYR A 69 17.63 -0.67 6.82
CA TYR A 69 16.88 0.09 5.82
C TYR A 69 15.64 0.77 6.39
N TYR A 70 14.79 0.01 7.08
CA TYR A 70 13.58 0.55 7.71
C TYR A 70 13.93 1.44 8.90
N GLY A 71 14.89 1.05 9.72
CA GLY A 71 15.36 1.85 10.86
C GLY A 71 15.92 3.22 10.48
N ARG A 72 16.46 3.39 9.27
CA ARG A 72 16.92 4.71 8.78
C ARG A 72 15.76 5.67 8.45
N ARG A 73 14.56 5.15 8.24
CA ARG A 73 13.35 5.90 7.84
C ARG A 73 12.34 6.04 8.99
N ALA A 74 12.76 5.74 10.21
CA ALA A 74 11.88 5.72 11.39
C ALA A 74 11.33 7.10 11.80
N ASP A 75 11.82 8.19 11.22
CA ASP A 75 11.29 9.55 11.39
C ASP A 75 10.00 9.81 10.59
N ILE A 76 9.67 8.95 9.59
CA ILE A 76 8.40 8.96 8.88
C ILE A 76 7.26 8.63 9.85
N GLY A 77 6.14 9.35 9.77
CA GLY A 77 4.99 9.15 10.65
C GLY A 77 4.50 7.71 10.72
N LEU A 78 4.40 7.02 9.57
CA LEU A 78 4.10 5.60 9.49
C LEU A 78 4.88 4.95 8.34
N ILE A 79 5.59 3.89 8.62
CA ILE A 79 6.18 3.03 7.60
C ILE A 79 5.16 1.93 7.25
N VAL A 80 4.84 1.74 5.95
CA VAL A 80 4.29 0.47 5.47
C VAL A 80 5.43 -0.32 4.85
N SER A 81 5.64 -1.53 5.33
CA SER A 81 6.71 -2.40 4.82
C SER A 81 6.52 -2.70 3.34
N GLU A 82 7.56 -3.22 2.69
CA GLU A 82 7.34 -3.94 1.43
C GLU A 82 6.29 -5.03 1.62
N ALA A 83 5.65 -5.45 0.51
CA ALA A 83 4.64 -6.48 0.54
C ALA A 83 5.20 -7.81 1.07
N VAL A 84 4.49 -8.41 2.02
CA VAL A 84 4.86 -9.60 2.76
C VAL A 84 3.91 -10.73 2.40
N ILE A 85 4.42 -11.83 1.87
CA ILE A 85 3.58 -12.95 1.48
C ILE A 85 3.04 -13.72 2.68
N ILE A 86 1.74 -14.07 2.63
CA ILE A 86 1.01 -14.73 3.71
C ILE A 86 1.16 -16.27 3.70
N ARG A 87 1.58 -16.85 2.57
CA ARG A 87 1.78 -18.27 2.33
C ARG A 87 2.66 -18.50 1.09
N PRO A 88 3.21 -19.70 0.85
CA PRO A 88 4.19 -19.92 -0.23
C PRO A 88 3.70 -19.56 -1.63
N ASP A 89 2.48 -19.95 -2.01
CA ASP A 89 1.90 -19.71 -3.36
C ASP A 89 1.45 -18.25 -3.59
N ALA A 90 1.58 -17.40 -2.57
CA ALA A 90 1.39 -15.96 -2.69
C ALA A 90 2.57 -15.25 -3.38
N GLN A 91 3.68 -15.96 -3.65
CA GLN A 91 4.90 -15.37 -4.18
C GLN A 91 4.83 -15.16 -5.70
N GLY A 92 5.13 -13.93 -6.15
CA GLY A 92 5.20 -13.54 -7.56
C GLY A 92 6.49 -12.78 -7.93
N TYR A 93 7.40 -12.58 -6.97
CA TYR A 93 8.69 -11.92 -7.17
C TYR A 93 9.79 -12.67 -6.41
N PRO A 94 11.05 -12.65 -6.89
CA PRO A 94 12.15 -13.29 -6.16
C PRO A 94 12.35 -12.61 -4.79
N ASN A 95 12.74 -13.38 -3.79
CA ASN A 95 13.20 -12.89 -2.49
C ASN A 95 12.24 -11.90 -1.78
N THR A 96 10.93 -12.05 -1.98
CA THR A 96 9.93 -11.31 -1.19
C THR A 96 9.85 -11.91 0.21
N PRO A 97 9.84 -11.11 1.28
CA PRO A 97 9.77 -11.65 2.63
C PRO A 97 8.42 -12.31 2.92
N GLY A 98 8.43 -13.37 3.70
CA GLY A 98 7.22 -14.05 4.18
C GLY A 98 6.86 -13.67 5.62
N LEU A 99 5.66 -14.13 6.06
CA LEU A 99 5.18 -13.95 7.43
C LEU A 99 4.34 -15.16 7.89
N PHE A 100 4.76 -16.36 7.51
CA PHE A 100 4.04 -17.61 7.77
C PHE A 100 4.89 -18.72 8.44
N THR A 101 6.17 -18.42 8.72
CA THR A 101 7.05 -19.31 9.51
C THR A 101 7.65 -18.56 10.70
N GLN A 102 8.03 -19.29 11.75
CA GLN A 102 8.66 -18.70 12.92
C GLN A 102 9.96 -17.95 12.59
N ALA A 103 10.78 -18.49 11.68
CA ALA A 103 12.02 -17.83 11.26
C ALA A 103 11.74 -16.47 10.58
N GLN A 104 10.67 -16.36 9.80
CA GLN A 104 10.25 -15.11 9.18
C GLN A 104 9.75 -14.11 10.23
N ILE A 105 8.95 -14.56 11.21
CA ILE A 105 8.48 -13.74 12.33
C ILE A 105 9.67 -13.19 13.10
N ASP A 106 10.65 -14.05 13.45
CA ASP A 106 11.85 -13.63 14.19
C ASP A 106 12.75 -12.69 13.39
N GLY A 107 12.81 -12.87 12.07
CA GLY A 107 13.45 -11.91 11.15
C GLY A 107 12.78 -10.54 11.19
N TRP A 108 11.45 -10.50 11.14
CA TRP A 108 10.70 -9.25 11.24
C TRP A 108 10.81 -8.57 12.61
N LYS A 109 10.95 -9.31 13.73
CA LYS A 109 11.22 -8.73 15.06
C LYS A 109 12.45 -7.83 15.07
N LYS A 110 13.49 -8.16 14.30
CA LYS A 110 14.68 -7.32 14.16
C LYS A 110 14.38 -6.01 13.44
N VAL A 111 13.55 -6.07 12.39
CA VAL A 111 13.13 -4.89 11.62
C VAL A 111 12.27 -3.96 12.48
N THR A 112 11.24 -4.49 13.12
CA THR A 112 10.33 -3.69 13.96
C THR A 112 11.06 -3.09 15.16
N SER A 113 11.96 -3.84 15.78
CA SER A 113 12.82 -3.34 16.88
C SER A 113 13.73 -2.20 16.43
N ALA A 114 14.32 -2.28 15.23
CA ALA A 114 15.16 -1.20 14.69
C ALA A 114 14.37 0.09 14.40
N VAL A 115 13.11 -0.03 13.98
CA VAL A 115 12.22 1.11 13.79
C VAL A 115 11.77 1.69 15.13
N HIS A 116 11.30 0.85 16.05
CA HIS A 116 10.82 1.27 17.37
C HIS A 116 11.91 1.88 18.25
N ALA A 117 13.17 1.42 18.14
CA ALA A 117 14.31 2.00 18.85
C ALA A 117 14.51 3.49 18.55
N LYS A 118 13.97 3.99 17.44
CA LYS A 118 13.98 5.39 17.05
C LYS A 118 12.62 6.08 17.19
N GLY A 119 11.64 5.42 17.85
CA GLY A 119 10.29 5.96 18.05
C GLY A 119 9.37 5.87 16.81
N GLY A 120 9.80 5.22 15.72
CA GLY A 120 9.01 5.05 14.51
C GLY A 120 7.84 4.08 14.67
N LYS A 121 6.94 4.08 13.69
CA LYS A 121 5.76 3.20 13.59
C LYS A 121 5.80 2.44 12.28
N ILE A 122 5.42 1.14 12.31
CA ILE A 122 5.51 0.28 11.14
C ILE A 122 4.33 -0.69 11.05
N PHE A 123 3.69 -0.75 9.87
CA PHE A 123 2.65 -1.72 9.50
C PHE A 123 3.21 -2.72 8.48
N ALA A 124 2.80 -3.99 8.55
CA ALA A 124 3.11 -5.00 7.54
C ALA A 124 2.10 -4.94 6.40
N GLN A 125 2.52 -4.85 5.13
CA GLN A 125 1.60 -5.01 4.01
C GLN A 125 1.42 -6.50 3.68
N LEU A 126 0.24 -7.07 3.99
CA LEU A 126 -0.08 -8.47 3.73
C LEU A 126 -0.47 -8.70 2.27
N TRP A 127 0.12 -9.70 1.64
CA TRP A 127 0.07 -9.85 0.19
C TRP A 127 -0.14 -11.27 -0.29
N HIS A 128 -0.96 -11.42 -1.30
CA HIS A 128 -1.05 -12.58 -2.19
C HIS A 128 -1.22 -12.07 -3.62
N VAL A 129 -0.33 -12.47 -4.53
CA VAL A 129 -0.32 -11.92 -5.89
C VAL A 129 -1.38 -12.51 -6.82
N GLY A 130 -2.06 -13.59 -6.42
CA GLY A 130 -3.08 -14.23 -7.25
C GLY A 130 -2.51 -14.72 -8.58
N ARG A 131 -3.15 -14.37 -9.70
CA ARG A 131 -2.75 -14.76 -11.06
C ARG A 131 -1.35 -14.30 -11.48
N LEU A 132 -0.72 -13.43 -10.68
CA LEU A 132 0.64 -12.95 -10.89
C LEU A 132 1.70 -13.78 -10.14
N SER A 133 1.28 -14.89 -9.52
CA SER A 133 2.15 -15.91 -8.96
C SER A 133 2.80 -16.74 -10.08
N HIS A 134 3.85 -17.50 -9.74
CA HIS A 134 4.49 -18.38 -10.69
C HIS A 134 5.01 -19.66 -10.01
N PRO A 135 4.76 -20.87 -10.58
CA PRO A 135 5.17 -22.16 -9.99
C PRO A 135 6.67 -22.30 -9.77
N PHE A 136 7.49 -21.51 -10.47
CA PHE A 136 8.93 -21.46 -10.22
C PHE A 136 9.29 -21.22 -8.75
N PHE A 137 8.48 -20.42 -8.04
CA PHE A 137 8.77 -20.04 -6.65
C PHE A 137 8.27 -21.07 -5.62
N HIS A 138 7.14 -21.74 -5.90
CA HIS A 138 6.41 -22.52 -4.88
C HIS A 138 5.98 -23.92 -5.33
N GLN A 139 6.20 -24.27 -6.60
CA GLN A 139 5.89 -25.60 -7.20
C GLN A 139 4.41 -26.03 -7.07
N ALA A 140 3.48 -25.05 -6.95
CA ALA A 140 2.05 -25.25 -6.85
C ALA A 140 1.32 -24.56 -8.01
N GLU A 141 0.00 -24.80 -8.13
CA GLU A 141 -0.84 -24.13 -9.11
C GLU A 141 -0.92 -22.63 -8.84
N VAL A 142 -1.07 -21.85 -9.91
CA VAL A 142 -1.41 -20.44 -9.83
C VAL A 142 -2.91 -20.30 -9.59
N LEU A 143 -3.31 -19.57 -8.55
CA LEU A 143 -4.68 -19.42 -8.11
C LEU A 143 -5.19 -18.00 -8.31
N ALA A 144 -6.45 -17.86 -8.74
CA ALA A 144 -7.09 -16.54 -8.96
C ALA A 144 -8.62 -16.67 -8.79
N PRO A 145 -9.38 -15.56 -8.81
CA PRO A 145 -10.84 -15.64 -8.82
C PRO A 145 -11.38 -16.44 -10.00
N SER A 146 -10.77 -16.30 -11.17
CA SER A 146 -11.16 -16.98 -12.42
C SER A 146 -9.93 -17.30 -13.27
N ALA A 147 -10.08 -18.21 -14.24
CA ALA A 147 -9.01 -18.65 -15.15
C ALA A 147 -8.69 -17.59 -16.22
N VAL A 148 -8.37 -16.36 -15.78
CA VAL A 148 -8.03 -15.23 -16.66
C VAL A 148 -6.52 -14.98 -16.57
N ALA A 149 -5.78 -15.32 -17.63
CA ALA A 149 -4.34 -15.11 -17.70
C ALA A 149 -3.98 -13.62 -17.64
N HIS A 150 -2.78 -13.32 -17.16
CA HIS A 150 -2.14 -12.02 -17.33
C HIS A 150 -1.08 -12.13 -18.43
N GLU A 151 -1.06 -11.16 -19.33
CA GLU A 151 -0.01 -11.09 -20.37
C GLU A 151 1.25 -10.44 -19.80
N GLY A 152 2.41 -11.00 -20.12
CA GLY A 152 3.70 -10.44 -19.73
C GLY A 152 4.61 -11.41 -19.00
N THR A 153 5.60 -10.87 -18.32
CA THR A 153 6.66 -11.62 -17.64
C THR A 153 6.80 -11.21 -16.19
N VAL A 154 7.30 -12.14 -15.37
CA VAL A 154 7.55 -11.90 -13.94
C VAL A 154 8.58 -10.78 -13.76
N PRO A 155 8.29 -9.75 -12.97
CA PRO A 155 9.25 -8.68 -12.70
C PRO A 155 10.54 -9.22 -12.07
N ARG A 156 11.69 -8.75 -12.56
CA ARG A 156 13.05 -9.17 -12.18
C ARG A 156 13.43 -10.61 -12.56
N MET A 157 12.54 -11.35 -13.24
CA MET A 157 12.77 -12.68 -13.81
C MET A 157 12.06 -12.76 -15.17
N ARG A 158 12.52 -11.93 -16.11
CA ARG A 158 11.87 -11.70 -17.41
C ARG A 158 11.80 -12.92 -18.33
N GLU A 159 12.54 -13.98 -18.02
CA GLU A 159 12.49 -15.29 -18.65
C GLU A 159 11.22 -16.08 -18.29
N LEU A 160 10.53 -15.73 -17.19
CA LEU A 160 9.31 -16.39 -16.74
C LEU A 160 8.08 -15.65 -17.28
N THR A 161 7.22 -16.35 -18.01
CA THR A 161 5.92 -15.84 -18.49
C THR A 161 4.80 -16.31 -17.58
N TYR A 162 3.81 -15.44 -17.35
CA TYR A 162 2.66 -15.80 -16.52
C TYR A 162 1.87 -16.95 -17.14
N GLN A 163 1.30 -17.78 -16.27
CA GLN A 163 0.50 -18.94 -16.65
C GLN A 163 -0.99 -18.63 -16.48
N VAL A 164 -1.84 -19.42 -17.15
CA VAL A 164 -3.30 -19.39 -16.90
C VAL A 164 -3.56 -19.89 -15.49
N PRO A 165 -4.17 -19.10 -14.61
CA PRO A 165 -4.47 -19.55 -13.24
C PRO A 165 -5.66 -20.52 -13.24
N ARG A 166 -5.75 -21.33 -12.19
CA ARG A 166 -6.97 -22.07 -11.86
C ARG A 166 -7.87 -21.18 -10.99
N ALA A 167 -9.18 -21.25 -11.23
CA ALA A 167 -10.15 -20.60 -10.37
C ALA A 167 -10.16 -21.24 -8.97
N LEU A 168 -10.12 -20.41 -7.92
CA LEU A 168 -10.27 -20.80 -6.53
C LEU A 168 -11.65 -21.41 -6.29
N THR A 169 -11.72 -22.47 -5.52
CA THR A 169 -12.97 -22.99 -4.93
C THR A 169 -13.39 -22.10 -3.73
N GLU A 170 -14.68 -22.12 -3.36
CA GLU A 170 -15.14 -21.40 -2.17
C GLU A 170 -14.43 -21.87 -0.88
N ALA A 171 -14.10 -23.16 -0.77
CA ALA A 171 -13.34 -23.69 0.36
C ALA A 171 -11.91 -23.14 0.43
N GLU A 172 -11.24 -23.00 -0.72
CA GLU A 172 -9.91 -22.38 -0.79
C GLU A 172 -9.96 -20.88 -0.47
N ILE A 173 -11.01 -20.17 -0.88
CA ILE A 173 -11.24 -18.78 -0.52
C ILE A 173 -11.40 -18.65 1.00
N ALA A 174 -12.21 -19.50 1.62
CA ALA A 174 -12.39 -19.53 3.08
C ALA A 174 -11.06 -19.81 3.80
N GLN A 175 -10.21 -20.71 3.27
CA GLN A 175 -8.88 -20.96 3.83
C GLN A 175 -7.97 -19.74 3.69
N LEU A 176 -7.97 -19.04 2.54
CA LEU A 176 -7.20 -17.81 2.34
C LEU A 176 -7.59 -16.72 3.34
N VAL A 177 -8.87 -16.58 3.68
CA VAL A 177 -9.32 -15.65 4.73
C VAL A 177 -8.63 -15.96 6.06
N GLN A 178 -8.52 -17.26 6.42
CA GLN A 178 -7.82 -17.68 7.65
C GLN A 178 -6.31 -17.47 7.56
N ASP A 179 -5.71 -17.66 6.38
CA ASP A 179 -4.28 -17.43 6.16
C ASP A 179 -3.93 -15.94 6.32
N TYR A 180 -4.76 -15.04 5.80
CA TYR A 180 -4.64 -13.59 6.04
C TYR A 180 -4.78 -13.23 7.53
N ALA A 181 -5.77 -13.81 8.22
CA ALA A 181 -5.97 -13.58 9.65
C ALA A 181 -4.77 -14.09 10.48
N THR A 182 -4.19 -15.23 10.10
CA THR A 182 -2.99 -15.79 10.72
C THR A 182 -1.78 -14.89 10.47
N ALA A 183 -1.58 -14.43 9.24
CA ALA A 183 -0.50 -13.49 8.92
C ALA A 183 -0.67 -12.16 9.69
N GLY A 184 -1.90 -11.68 9.91
CA GLY A 184 -2.18 -10.53 10.76
C GLY A 184 -1.73 -10.74 12.21
N ALA A 185 -2.03 -11.89 12.79
CA ALA A 185 -1.58 -12.25 14.15
C ALA A 185 -0.04 -12.37 14.21
N ASN A 186 0.58 -13.02 13.21
CA ASN A 186 2.02 -13.13 13.10
C ASN A 186 2.71 -11.76 12.98
N ALA A 187 2.06 -10.78 12.30
CA ALA A 187 2.58 -9.42 12.25
C ALA A 187 2.65 -8.77 13.64
N ILE A 188 1.62 -8.94 14.45
CA ILE A 188 1.63 -8.43 15.83
C ILE A 188 2.70 -9.15 16.68
N GLU A 189 2.83 -10.47 16.54
CA GLU A 189 3.92 -11.24 17.20
C GLU A 189 5.31 -10.75 16.76
N ALA A 190 5.45 -10.39 15.48
CA ALA A 190 6.69 -9.82 14.93
C ALA A 190 6.93 -8.36 15.36
N GLY A 191 6.04 -7.74 16.14
CA GLY A 191 6.18 -6.40 16.67
C GLY A 191 5.69 -5.27 15.76
N PHE A 192 4.96 -5.56 14.68
CA PHE A 192 4.32 -4.51 13.89
C PHE A 192 3.21 -3.80 14.69
N ASP A 193 3.05 -2.49 14.48
CA ASP A 193 1.98 -1.70 15.11
C ASP A 193 0.59 -2.02 14.50
N GLY A 194 0.55 -2.59 13.30
CA GLY A 194 -0.65 -3.01 12.57
C GLY A 194 -0.33 -3.61 11.21
N VAL A 195 -1.35 -3.77 10.37
CA VAL A 195 -1.20 -4.32 9.02
C VAL A 195 -1.93 -3.48 7.97
N GLU A 196 -1.45 -3.54 6.73
CA GLU A 196 -2.15 -3.06 5.55
C GLU A 196 -2.50 -4.25 4.66
N ILE A 197 -3.78 -4.44 4.33
CA ILE A 197 -4.24 -5.43 3.37
C ILE A 197 -3.96 -4.91 1.97
N HIS A 198 -3.22 -5.68 1.15
CA HIS A 198 -2.95 -5.30 -0.24
C HIS A 198 -4.12 -5.68 -1.14
N GLY A 199 -5.12 -4.81 -1.25
CA GLY A 199 -6.30 -4.94 -2.12
C GLY A 199 -6.22 -4.04 -3.35
N ALA A 200 -5.02 -3.90 -3.95
CA ALA A 200 -4.74 -2.96 -5.03
C ALA A 200 -3.79 -3.57 -6.07
N ASN A 201 -3.48 -2.81 -7.13
CA ASN A 201 -2.43 -3.08 -8.12
C ASN A 201 -2.60 -4.37 -8.93
N GLY A 202 -3.82 -4.91 -9.01
CA GLY A 202 -4.11 -6.14 -9.75
C GLY A 202 -3.71 -7.43 -9.06
N TYR A 203 -3.47 -7.40 -7.73
CA TYR A 203 -3.19 -8.60 -6.94
C TYR A 203 -4.48 -9.29 -6.47
N LEU A 204 -4.38 -10.38 -5.72
CA LEU A 204 -5.49 -11.32 -5.50
C LEU A 204 -6.79 -10.65 -5.08
N ILE A 205 -6.78 -9.81 -4.04
CA ILE A 205 -8.01 -9.15 -3.56
C ILE A 205 -8.56 -8.19 -4.62
N ASP A 206 -7.69 -7.40 -5.26
CA ASP A 206 -8.09 -6.50 -6.36
C ASP A 206 -8.67 -7.26 -7.56
N GLN A 207 -8.15 -8.49 -7.84
CA GLN A 207 -8.68 -9.37 -8.88
C GLN A 207 -10.12 -9.82 -8.60
N PHE A 208 -10.55 -9.90 -7.34
CA PHE A 208 -11.96 -10.16 -6.99
C PHE A 208 -12.85 -8.94 -7.21
N LEU A 209 -12.32 -7.73 -7.11
CA LEU A 209 -13.06 -6.47 -7.16
C LEU A 209 -13.31 -5.95 -8.58
N HIS A 210 -12.69 -6.52 -9.60
CA HIS A 210 -12.78 -6.07 -10.98
C HIS A 210 -13.40 -7.11 -11.92
N HIS A 211 -14.36 -6.70 -12.74
CA HIS A 211 -15.07 -7.54 -13.70
C HIS A 211 -14.14 -8.17 -14.74
N SER A 212 -13.02 -7.49 -15.08
CA SER A 212 -12.04 -8.01 -16.03
C SER A 212 -11.30 -9.27 -15.54
N THR A 213 -11.33 -9.57 -14.26
CA THR A 213 -10.62 -10.70 -13.64
C THR A 213 -11.51 -11.61 -12.80
N ASN A 214 -12.68 -11.15 -12.38
CA ASN A 214 -13.65 -11.94 -11.63
C ASN A 214 -14.86 -12.25 -12.50
N LEU A 215 -14.83 -13.45 -13.13
CA LEU A 215 -15.90 -13.99 -13.98
C LEU A 215 -16.75 -15.02 -13.24
N ARG A 216 -16.73 -15.03 -11.90
CA ARG A 216 -17.46 -15.98 -11.06
C ARG A 216 -18.97 -15.70 -11.07
N SER A 217 -19.74 -16.76 -10.87
CA SER A 217 -21.21 -16.72 -10.72
C SER A 217 -21.70 -17.28 -9.38
N ASP A 218 -20.77 -17.55 -8.45
CA ASP A 218 -21.04 -18.04 -7.11
C ASP A 218 -21.08 -16.89 -6.07
N ASN A 219 -20.94 -17.22 -4.79
CA ASN A 219 -20.97 -16.24 -3.69
C ASN A 219 -19.82 -15.20 -3.70
N TYR A 220 -18.85 -15.32 -4.59
CA TYR A 220 -17.70 -14.41 -4.71
C TYR A 220 -17.64 -13.67 -6.05
N GLY A 221 -18.73 -13.68 -6.85
CA GLY A 221 -18.78 -12.97 -8.12
C GLY A 221 -20.20 -12.64 -8.61
N GLY A 222 -20.29 -12.06 -9.79
CA GLY A 222 -21.55 -11.77 -10.48
C GLY A 222 -22.31 -10.53 -10.02
N CYS A 223 -22.12 -10.02 -8.81
CA CYS A 223 -22.71 -8.79 -8.34
C CYS A 223 -21.77 -8.04 -7.35
N PRO A 224 -21.96 -6.73 -7.13
CA PRO A 224 -21.11 -5.93 -6.26
C PRO A 224 -20.94 -6.51 -4.86
N GLU A 225 -21.99 -7.04 -4.26
CA GLU A 225 -21.96 -7.66 -2.94
C GLU A 225 -21.03 -8.86 -2.90
N ASN A 226 -21.19 -9.80 -3.84
CA ASN A 226 -20.39 -11.01 -3.90
C ASN A 226 -18.92 -10.73 -4.29
N MET A 227 -18.69 -9.82 -5.24
CA MET A 227 -17.33 -9.42 -5.65
C MET A 227 -16.56 -8.76 -4.51
N SER A 228 -17.24 -8.04 -3.61
CA SER A 228 -16.64 -7.40 -2.43
C SER A 228 -16.46 -8.35 -1.24
N ARG A 229 -17.11 -9.53 -1.25
CA ARG A 229 -17.19 -10.47 -0.12
C ARG A 229 -15.82 -10.87 0.39
N PHE A 230 -14.92 -11.32 -0.49
CA PHE A 230 -13.60 -11.80 -0.08
C PHE A 230 -12.80 -10.69 0.62
N ALA A 231 -12.80 -9.46 0.09
CA ALA A 231 -12.12 -8.34 0.72
C ALA A 231 -12.68 -8.04 2.12
N LEU A 232 -14.00 -8.05 2.27
CA LEU A 232 -14.68 -7.81 3.56
C LEU A 232 -14.42 -8.92 4.58
N GLU A 233 -14.45 -10.18 4.17
CA GLU A 233 -14.13 -11.32 5.03
C GLU A 233 -12.68 -11.28 5.52
N VAL A 234 -11.72 -10.91 4.66
CA VAL A 234 -10.32 -10.73 5.05
C VAL A 234 -10.18 -9.60 6.07
N VAL A 235 -10.83 -8.45 5.84
CA VAL A 235 -10.84 -7.32 6.79
C VAL A 235 -11.41 -7.76 8.13
N ASP A 236 -12.55 -8.44 8.14
CA ASP A 236 -13.25 -8.86 9.36
C ASP A 236 -12.44 -9.92 10.13
N ALA A 237 -11.86 -10.91 9.42
CA ALA A 237 -11.07 -11.96 10.03
C ALA A 237 -9.76 -11.44 10.66
N ILE A 238 -9.06 -10.51 10.00
CA ILE A 238 -7.89 -9.86 10.58
C ILE A 238 -8.31 -8.99 11.76
N SER A 239 -9.35 -8.15 11.61
CA SER A 239 -9.84 -7.27 12.66
C SER A 239 -10.25 -8.00 13.92
N ALA A 240 -10.84 -9.19 13.79
CA ALA A 240 -11.18 -10.07 14.92
C ALA A 240 -9.94 -10.56 15.69
N ARG A 241 -8.77 -10.66 15.03
CA ARG A 241 -7.52 -11.14 15.65
C ARG A 241 -6.71 -10.04 16.31
N ILE A 242 -6.65 -8.85 15.69
CA ILE A 242 -5.70 -7.81 16.10
C ILE A 242 -6.33 -6.47 16.45
N GLY A 243 -7.65 -6.32 16.28
CA GLY A 243 -8.38 -5.04 16.38
C GLY A 243 -8.45 -4.32 15.04
N GLY A 244 -9.63 -3.82 14.66
CA GLY A 244 -9.83 -3.16 13.38
C GLY A 244 -9.07 -1.83 13.23
N ASP A 245 -8.86 -1.13 14.35
CA ASP A 245 -8.06 0.10 14.42
C ASP A 245 -6.57 -0.07 14.05
N ARG A 246 -6.11 -1.33 13.95
CA ARG A 246 -4.77 -1.71 13.47
C ARG A 246 -4.76 -2.23 12.03
N VAL A 247 -5.89 -2.15 11.32
CA VAL A 247 -6.03 -2.68 9.97
C VAL A 247 -6.24 -1.53 8.99
N GLY A 248 -5.31 -1.35 8.06
CA GLY A 248 -5.49 -0.54 6.85
C GLY A 248 -5.79 -1.44 5.65
N ILE A 249 -6.36 -0.86 4.61
CA ILE A 249 -6.54 -1.53 3.31
C ILE A 249 -6.13 -0.61 2.17
N ARG A 250 -5.39 -1.14 1.20
CA ARG A 250 -5.04 -0.41 -0.02
C ARG A 250 -5.95 -0.84 -1.15
N LEU A 251 -6.54 0.13 -1.87
CA LEU A 251 -7.53 -0.10 -2.93
C LEU A 251 -7.20 0.69 -4.20
N SER A 252 -7.48 0.11 -5.38
CA SER A 252 -7.26 0.70 -6.71
C SER A 252 -8.57 0.86 -7.48
N PRO A 253 -9.51 1.75 -7.08
CA PRO A 253 -10.78 1.91 -7.80
C PRO A 253 -10.60 2.37 -9.25
N GLY A 254 -9.48 3.03 -9.56
CA GLY A 254 -9.11 3.44 -10.92
C GLY A 254 -8.46 2.34 -11.75
N ALA A 255 -8.25 1.16 -11.23
CA ALA A 255 -7.50 0.04 -11.82
C ALA A 255 -6.21 0.48 -12.52
N TYR A 256 -5.08 -0.12 -12.22
CA TYR A 256 -3.83 0.19 -12.90
C TYR A 256 -2.82 -0.96 -12.76
N VAL A 257 -1.75 -0.91 -13.54
CA VAL A 257 -0.63 -1.86 -13.61
C VAL A 257 -1.06 -3.20 -14.21
N HIS A 258 -1.72 -4.07 -13.48
CA HIS A 258 -2.03 -5.45 -13.90
C HIS A 258 -3.51 -5.69 -14.18
N LEU A 259 -4.32 -4.63 -14.17
CA LEU A 259 -5.76 -4.68 -14.40
C LEU A 259 -6.20 -3.60 -15.38
N ALA A 260 -7.25 -3.91 -16.13
CA ALA A 260 -8.06 -2.93 -16.84
C ALA A 260 -9.34 -2.70 -16.04
N GLY A 261 -9.66 -1.44 -15.76
CA GLY A 261 -10.92 -1.06 -15.13
C GLY A 261 -12.06 -1.01 -16.11
N SER A 262 -13.26 -1.18 -15.61
CA SER A 262 -14.50 -1.02 -16.37
C SER A 262 -15.50 -0.11 -15.62
N PRO A 263 -16.49 0.48 -16.31
CA PRO A 263 -17.53 1.28 -15.66
C PRO A 263 -18.31 0.50 -14.59
N GLU A 264 -18.48 -0.80 -14.77
CA GLU A 264 -19.21 -1.69 -13.87
C GLU A 264 -18.48 -1.86 -12.54
N ASP A 265 -17.16 -1.72 -12.50
CA ASP A 265 -16.35 -1.82 -11.28
C ASP A 265 -16.74 -0.76 -10.24
N ARG A 266 -17.26 0.39 -10.68
CA ARG A 266 -17.71 1.45 -9.79
C ARG A 266 -18.72 0.94 -8.76
N ALA A 267 -19.72 0.17 -9.19
CA ALA A 267 -20.74 -0.37 -8.28
C ALA A 267 -20.14 -1.29 -7.21
N VAL A 268 -19.08 -2.04 -7.55
CA VAL A 268 -18.35 -2.89 -6.61
C VAL A 268 -17.64 -2.03 -5.54
N PHE A 269 -16.95 -0.97 -5.96
CA PHE A 269 -16.27 -0.07 -5.02
C PHE A 269 -17.25 0.78 -4.22
N ASP A 270 -18.38 1.23 -4.78
CA ASP A 270 -19.45 1.92 -4.05
C ASP A 270 -19.98 1.04 -2.89
N TYR A 271 -20.25 -0.25 -3.18
CA TYR A 271 -20.69 -1.21 -2.17
C TYR A 271 -19.60 -1.48 -1.12
N LEU A 272 -18.37 -1.77 -1.55
CA LEU A 272 -17.24 -2.04 -0.67
C LEU A 272 -16.98 -0.88 0.29
N LEU A 273 -16.88 0.35 -0.23
CA LEU A 273 -16.63 1.56 0.58
C LEU A 273 -17.78 1.82 1.55
N GLY A 274 -19.03 1.60 1.12
CA GLY A 274 -20.20 1.65 2.00
C GLY A 274 -20.04 0.73 3.21
N LYS A 275 -19.63 -0.53 2.98
CA LYS A 275 -19.41 -1.52 4.05
C LYS A 275 -18.17 -1.25 4.89
N LEU A 276 -17.11 -0.68 4.32
CA LEU A 276 -15.90 -0.30 5.07
C LEU A 276 -16.14 0.90 6.00
N ASN A 277 -17.12 1.77 5.72
CA ASN A 277 -17.52 2.83 6.65
C ASN A 277 -18.09 2.33 7.98
N ASP A 278 -18.59 1.10 8.01
CA ASP A 278 -19.14 0.48 9.22
C ASP A 278 -18.06 -0.26 10.06
N ARG A 279 -16.80 -0.16 9.68
CA ARG A 279 -15.66 -0.87 10.29
C ARG A 279 -14.63 0.11 10.84
N PRO A 280 -14.08 -0.11 12.05
CA PRO A 280 -13.10 0.79 12.66
C PRO A 280 -11.70 0.59 12.06
N LEU A 281 -11.55 0.86 10.75
CA LEU A 281 -10.25 0.73 10.09
C LEU A 281 -9.29 1.86 10.47
N ALA A 282 -7.98 1.53 10.50
CA ALA A 282 -6.92 2.53 10.65
C ALA A 282 -6.96 3.55 9.50
N TYR A 283 -7.07 3.07 8.26
CA TYR A 283 -7.15 3.91 7.06
C TYR A 283 -7.54 3.10 5.80
N ILE A 284 -7.96 3.82 4.74
CA ILE A 284 -7.89 3.35 3.35
C ILE A 284 -6.73 4.06 2.66
N HIS A 285 -5.87 3.31 1.96
CA HIS A 285 -4.74 3.80 1.18
C HIS A 285 -5.04 3.69 -0.32
N LEU A 286 -4.99 4.80 -1.02
CA LEU A 286 -5.16 4.81 -2.48
C LEU A 286 -4.03 4.03 -3.16
N GLY A 287 -4.37 3.18 -4.13
CA GLY A 287 -3.45 2.52 -5.04
C GLY A 287 -3.51 3.19 -6.41
N ILE A 288 -2.57 4.08 -6.72
CA ILE A 288 -2.43 4.72 -8.04
C ILE A 288 -1.00 5.21 -8.25
N PHE A 289 -0.58 5.30 -9.51
CA PHE A 289 0.74 5.82 -9.86
C PHE A 289 0.79 7.36 -9.93
N ASP A 290 -0.24 7.98 -10.51
CA ASP A 290 -0.38 9.43 -10.60
C ASP A 290 -1.83 9.85 -10.32
N ASP A 291 -2.05 10.59 -9.22
CA ASP A 291 -3.38 11.05 -8.80
C ASP A 291 -3.90 12.25 -9.62
N ASN A 292 -3.18 12.68 -10.66
CA ASN A 292 -3.74 13.60 -11.64
C ASN A 292 -4.59 12.91 -12.69
N LEU A 293 -4.51 11.58 -12.80
CA LEU A 293 -5.36 10.80 -13.70
C LEU A 293 -6.82 10.90 -13.28
N THR A 294 -7.70 11.04 -14.27
CA THR A 294 -9.14 11.04 -14.08
C THR A 294 -9.77 9.83 -14.75
N PHE A 295 -10.83 9.33 -14.15
CA PHE A 295 -11.57 8.17 -14.61
C PHE A 295 -13.04 8.57 -14.75
N ASP A 296 -13.58 8.50 -15.97
CA ASP A 296 -14.96 8.93 -16.27
C ASP A 296 -15.96 8.17 -15.39
N TYR A 297 -15.78 6.87 -15.21
CA TYR A 297 -16.66 6.04 -14.40
C TYR A 297 -16.58 6.35 -12.89
N LEU A 298 -15.49 6.95 -12.41
CA LEU A 298 -15.39 7.44 -11.02
C LEU A 298 -15.88 8.88 -10.87
N GLY A 299 -16.09 9.59 -11.98
CA GLY A 299 -16.47 11.01 -12.00
C GLY A 299 -15.31 11.95 -11.69
N GLY A 300 -14.04 11.52 -11.86
CA GLY A 300 -12.87 12.33 -11.62
C GLY A 300 -11.65 11.53 -11.15
N ARG A 301 -10.88 12.10 -10.25
CA ARG A 301 -9.70 11.45 -9.66
C ARG A 301 -10.11 10.35 -8.69
N ALA A 302 -9.28 9.33 -8.56
CA ALA A 302 -9.52 8.24 -7.61
C ALA A 302 -9.48 8.72 -6.15
N SER A 303 -8.64 9.69 -5.78
CA SER A 303 -8.62 10.28 -4.44
C SER A 303 -9.91 11.05 -4.09
N ASP A 304 -10.43 11.84 -5.04
CA ASP A 304 -11.69 12.58 -4.84
C ASP A 304 -12.88 11.60 -4.71
N TYR A 305 -12.88 10.52 -5.50
CA TYR A 305 -13.86 9.44 -5.40
C TYR A 305 -13.83 8.75 -4.02
N LEU A 306 -12.64 8.34 -3.55
CA LEU A 306 -12.51 7.73 -2.22
C LEU A 306 -13.01 8.67 -1.12
N ARG A 307 -12.63 9.95 -1.15
CA ARG A 307 -13.07 10.94 -0.15
C ARG A 307 -14.58 11.15 -0.15
N ALA A 308 -15.22 11.09 -1.31
CA ALA A 308 -16.67 11.23 -1.41
C ALA A 308 -17.44 10.04 -0.80
N HIS A 309 -16.83 8.84 -0.78
CA HIS A 309 -17.51 7.60 -0.38
C HIS A 309 -17.01 7.00 0.93
N TYR A 310 -15.84 7.44 1.45
CA TYR A 310 -15.29 6.96 2.72
C TYR A 310 -15.05 8.10 3.72
N LYS A 311 -15.52 7.89 4.94
CA LYS A 311 -15.54 8.91 6.02
C LYS A 311 -14.31 8.85 6.93
N GLY A 312 -13.60 7.71 6.97
CA GLY A 312 -12.42 7.50 7.82
C GLY A 312 -11.15 8.13 7.24
N ASN A 313 -10.01 7.76 7.82
CA ASN A 313 -8.71 8.25 7.38
C ASN A 313 -8.37 7.77 5.97
N LEU A 314 -7.94 8.68 5.10
CA LEU A 314 -7.45 8.39 3.76
C LEU A 314 -5.98 8.70 3.62
N VAL A 315 -5.25 7.80 2.96
CA VAL A 315 -3.85 8.00 2.57
C VAL A 315 -3.79 8.25 1.07
N GLY A 316 -3.38 9.45 0.67
CA GLY A 316 -3.13 9.82 -0.72
C GLY A 316 -1.76 9.33 -1.18
N VAL A 317 -1.65 8.94 -2.45
CA VAL A 317 -0.41 8.59 -3.14
C VAL A 317 -0.57 9.00 -4.61
N GLY A 318 0.49 8.99 -5.39
CA GLY A 318 0.42 9.30 -6.81
C GLY A 318 1.21 10.55 -7.17
N ASN A 319 2.53 10.44 -7.09
CA ASN A 319 3.48 11.45 -7.55
C ASN A 319 3.33 12.83 -6.85
N TYR A 320 3.05 12.81 -5.53
CA TYR A 320 3.01 14.01 -4.70
C TYR A 320 4.42 14.44 -4.27
N ASP A 321 4.73 15.73 -4.48
CA ASP A 321 5.72 16.44 -3.69
C ASP A 321 5.10 16.98 -2.39
N ALA A 322 5.91 17.50 -1.49
CA ALA A 322 5.43 17.97 -0.20
C ALA A 322 4.46 19.16 -0.29
N GLU A 323 4.65 20.08 -1.24
CA GLU A 323 3.77 21.25 -1.42
C GLU A 323 2.39 20.83 -1.91
N ARG A 324 2.34 19.98 -2.94
CA ARG A 324 1.09 19.44 -3.48
C ARG A 324 0.37 18.57 -2.46
N ALA A 325 1.10 17.78 -1.68
CA ALA A 325 0.54 16.97 -0.60
C ALA A 325 -0.08 17.84 0.49
N ALA A 326 0.63 18.88 0.94
CA ALA A 326 0.11 19.83 1.93
C ALA A 326 -1.17 20.51 1.43
N ALA A 327 -1.17 20.99 0.19
CA ALA A 327 -2.36 21.62 -0.41
C ALA A 327 -3.55 20.65 -0.53
N ALA A 328 -3.30 19.37 -0.85
CA ALA A 328 -4.35 18.36 -0.95
C ALA A 328 -4.94 18.01 0.43
N ILE A 329 -4.12 17.93 1.46
CA ILE A 329 -4.57 17.72 2.85
C ILE A 329 -5.40 18.92 3.33
N GLU A 330 -4.96 20.16 3.08
CA GLU A 330 -5.72 21.37 3.42
C GLU A 330 -7.07 21.44 2.67
N ALA A 331 -7.11 20.90 1.45
CA ALA A 331 -8.34 20.75 0.68
C ALA A 331 -9.21 19.55 1.13
N ASN A 332 -8.81 18.85 2.20
CA ASN A 332 -9.49 17.65 2.73
C ASN A 332 -9.63 16.50 1.71
N ARG A 333 -8.70 16.39 0.75
CA ARG A 333 -8.72 15.29 -0.22
C ARG A 333 -8.31 13.98 0.43
N PHE A 334 -7.31 14.02 1.32
CA PHE A 334 -6.85 12.91 2.17
C PHE A 334 -6.22 13.45 3.46
N ASP A 335 -5.89 12.56 4.39
CA ASP A 335 -5.40 12.91 5.73
C ASP A 335 -3.88 12.73 5.87
N LEU A 336 -3.33 11.74 5.16
CA LEU A 336 -1.92 11.35 5.15
C LEU A 336 -1.44 11.25 3.70
N VAL A 337 -0.15 11.44 3.47
CA VAL A 337 0.48 11.28 2.15
C VAL A 337 1.51 10.16 2.17
N ALA A 338 1.40 9.20 1.25
CA ALA A 338 2.39 8.15 1.07
C ALA A 338 3.44 8.57 0.03
N ILE A 339 4.71 8.49 0.44
CA ILE A 339 5.89 8.78 -0.39
C ILE A 339 6.58 7.46 -0.74
N GLY A 340 6.80 7.22 -2.02
CA GLY A 340 7.44 5.99 -2.52
C GLY A 340 8.89 6.20 -2.93
N ARG A 341 9.15 6.25 -4.24
CA ARG A 341 10.50 6.32 -4.85
C ARG A 341 11.43 7.39 -4.26
N PRO A 342 10.95 8.60 -3.91
CA PRO A 342 11.81 9.59 -3.25
C PRO A 342 12.45 9.09 -1.95
N LEU A 343 11.77 8.22 -1.19
CA LEU A 343 12.31 7.63 0.05
C LEU A 343 13.36 6.54 -0.21
N ILE A 344 13.36 5.89 -1.39
CA ILE A 344 14.47 5.00 -1.77
C ILE A 344 15.75 5.82 -1.95
N ALA A 345 15.65 6.92 -2.68
CA ALA A 345 16.78 7.77 -3.02
C ALA A 345 17.26 8.68 -1.87
N ASN A 346 16.40 8.96 -0.88
CA ASN A 346 16.65 9.88 0.23
C ASN A 346 16.20 9.28 1.55
N PRO A 347 17.06 8.53 2.25
CA PRO A 347 16.75 8.04 3.62
C PRO A 347 16.44 9.16 4.61
N ASP A 348 16.96 10.36 4.36
CA ASP A 348 16.81 11.59 5.12
C ASP A 348 15.73 12.54 4.55
N TYR A 349 14.75 12.00 3.84
CA TYR A 349 13.71 12.73 3.09
C TYR A 349 13.05 13.84 3.90
N LEU A 350 12.58 13.53 5.13
CA LEU A 350 11.90 14.53 5.97
C LEU A 350 12.80 15.68 6.35
N THR A 351 14.06 15.38 6.67
CA THR A 351 15.06 16.41 7.01
C THR A 351 15.29 17.35 5.83
N LYS A 352 15.46 16.80 4.62
CA LYS A 352 15.64 17.59 3.39
C LYS A 352 14.42 18.44 3.08
N VAL A 353 13.22 17.85 3.12
CA VAL A 353 11.96 18.58 2.88
C VAL A 353 11.80 19.71 3.89
N LYS A 354 12.03 19.46 5.18
CA LYS A 354 11.91 20.47 6.24
C LYS A 354 12.88 21.64 6.07
N LYS A 355 14.09 21.37 5.57
CA LYS A 355 15.13 22.38 5.33
C LYS A 355 15.01 23.04 3.95
N GLY A 356 14.19 22.52 3.04
CA GLY A 356 14.12 22.96 1.65
C GLY A 356 15.37 22.58 0.84
N GLU A 357 16.04 21.48 1.22
CA GLU A 357 17.20 20.94 0.52
C GLU A 357 16.76 20.14 -0.72
N ALA A 358 17.63 20.08 -1.73
CA ALA A 358 17.35 19.34 -2.95
C ALA A 358 17.31 17.82 -2.67
N LEU A 359 16.30 17.15 -3.21
CA LEU A 359 16.20 15.69 -3.17
C LEU A 359 17.05 15.07 -4.28
N VAL A 360 17.71 13.96 -3.96
CA VAL A 360 18.34 13.09 -4.98
C VAL A 360 17.24 12.46 -5.82
N PRO A 361 17.27 12.58 -7.15
CA PRO A 361 16.32 11.91 -8.03
C PRO A 361 16.42 10.40 -7.91
N TYR A 362 15.28 9.71 -7.92
CA TYR A 362 15.26 8.24 -7.97
C TYR A 362 15.74 7.73 -9.32
N ALA A 363 16.53 6.65 -9.29
CA ALA A 363 16.92 5.86 -10.45
C ALA A 363 16.68 4.36 -10.18
N ASP A 364 16.31 3.59 -11.21
CA ASP A 364 16.01 2.16 -11.07
C ASP A 364 17.20 1.33 -10.57
N THR A 365 18.43 1.79 -10.81
CA THR A 365 19.67 1.19 -10.28
C THR A 365 19.71 1.17 -8.75
N MET A 366 18.99 2.10 -8.07
CA MET A 366 18.90 2.14 -6.61
C MET A 366 18.07 0.98 -6.03
N LEU A 367 17.40 0.19 -6.88
CA LEU A 367 16.70 -1.03 -6.45
C LEU A 367 17.65 -2.18 -6.14
N ALA A 368 18.91 -2.11 -6.56
CA ALA A 368 19.90 -3.16 -6.34
C ALA A 368 20.41 -3.22 -4.88
N GLU A 369 20.22 -2.16 -4.11
CA GLU A 369 20.73 -2.05 -2.74
C GLU A 369 19.68 -1.49 -1.76
N LEU A 370 19.79 -1.85 -0.48
CA LEU A 370 19.03 -1.26 0.63
C LEU A 370 19.86 -0.17 1.31
N VAL A 371 19.76 1.04 0.81
CA VAL A 371 20.45 2.21 1.38
C VAL A 371 19.61 2.89 2.44
#